data_8d574b1c845394298f0949b92f2e118e
#
_entry.id   8d574b1c845394298f0949b92f2e118e
#
_cell.length_a   1.000
_cell.length_b   1.000
_cell.length_c   1.000
_cell.angle_alpha   90.00
_cell.angle_beta   90.00
_cell.angle_gamma   90.00
#
_symmetry.space_group_name_H-M   'P 1'
#
loop_
_entity.id
_entity.type
_entity.pdbx_description
1 polymer ?
#
loop_
_entity_poly.entity_id
_entity_poly.type
_entity_poly.pdbx_seq_one_letter_code
_entity_poly.pdbx_strand_id
1 'polypeptide(L)'
;QFLDGVLKYSKDGISYLNQSGKEKWNQSYQIKNPMIDVSDKSAAVADKEGNDILILQEDGLKGEVHTTMPIEKVSVSEQGIVSAILKNDTSMKVICYDTAGNVLVEHKTSLAGTGYPVDVALSANGEVMQVVYLYTQNGQMVSRLYYYNFGKAGKDEADHKVSGKNYKNTILASGFFMDADTSVAIGDDCMAIYSGKEVPKQSVKIKM
;
A
#
# COMPACT_ATOMS: atom_id res chain seq x y z
N GLN A 1 8.68 -0.20 12.49
CA GLN A 1 8.75 -1.08 13.68
C GLN A 1 7.66 -2.12 13.55
N PHE A 2 7.89 -3.35 13.97
CA PHE A 2 6.90 -4.41 14.03
C PHE A 2 6.77 -4.85 15.48
N LEU A 3 5.59 -4.68 16.06
CA LEU A 3 5.35 -4.88 17.48
C LEU A 3 6.42 -4.17 18.32
N ASP A 4 7.07 -4.88 19.23
CA ASP A 4 8.15 -4.39 20.10
C ASP A 4 9.57 -4.80 19.64
N GLY A 5 9.72 -5.32 18.42
CA GLY A 5 10.98 -5.90 17.98
C GLY A 5 11.35 -5.67 16.52
N VAL A 6 12.04 -6.64 15.94
CA VAL A 6 12.65 -6.57 14.61
C VAL A 6 12.26 -7.78 13.77
N LEU A 7 11.93 -7.51 12.51
CA LEU A 7 11.81 -8.55 11.48
C LEU A 7 13.13 -8.71 10.74
N LYS A 8 13.62 -9.94 10.65
CA LYS A 8 14.74 -10.33 9.80
C LYS A 8 14.23 -11.18 8.67
N TYR A 9 14.44 -10.76 7.42
CA TYR A 9 13.97 -11.49 6.26
C TYR A 9 15.04 -11.72 5.20
N SER A 10 14.84 -12.75 4.40
CA SER A 10 15.68 -13.15 3.27
C SER A 10 14.81 -13.74 2.16
N LYS A 11 15.41 -14.39 1.15
CA LYS A 11 14.69 -15.16 0.13
C LYS A 11 14.07 -16.46 0.65
N ASP A 12 14.58 -16.97 1.78
CA ASP A 12 14.23 -18.29 2.31
C ASP A 12 13.29 -18.24 3.52
N GLY A 13 13.01 -17.02 4.04
CA GLY A 13 12.12 -16.90 5.19
C GLY A 13 12.25 -15.56 5.92
N ILE A 14 11.39 -15.43 6.93
CA ILE A 14 11.31 -14.27 7.82
C ILE A 14 11.20 -14.72 9.28
N SER A 15 11.90 -14.04 10.17
CA SER A 15 11.84 -14.26 11.61
C SER A 15 11.47 -12.98 12.34
N TYR A 16 10.73 -13.12 13.42
CA TYR A 16 10.49 -12.05 14.40
C TYR A 16 11.35 -12.25 15.64
N LEU A 17 12.12 -11.22 15.97
CA LEU A 17 12.95 -11.14 17.17
C LEU A 17 12.40 -10.04 18.08
N ASN A 18 12.12 -10.35 19.33
CA ASN A 18 11.67 -9.36 20.31
C ASN A 18 12.79 -8.41 20.73
N GLN A 19 12.52 -7.45 21.62
CA GLN A 19 13.50 -6.48 22.14
C GLN A 19 14.74 -7.11 22.78
N SER A 20 14.64 -8.32 23.36
CA SER A 20 15.77 -9.05 23.94
C SER A 20 16.58 -9.84 22.89
N GLY A 21 16.24 -9.75 21.63
CA GLY A 21 16.88 -10.50 20.53
C GLY A 21 16.48 -11.97 20.47
N LYS A 22 15.46 -12.40 21.24
CA LYS A 22 14.96 -13.77 21.23
C LYS A 22 14.00 -13.94 20.07
N GLU A 23 14.23 -14.97 19.24
CA GLU A 23 13.30 -15.37 18.18
C GLU A 23 11.97 -15.85 18.79
N LYS A 24 10.88 -15.28 18.32
CA LYS A 24 9.51 -15.63 18.71
C LYS A 24 8.91 -16.62 17.76
N TRP A 25 9.13 -16.38 16.46
CA TRP A 25 8.70 -17.28 15.39
C TRP A 25 9.59 -17.13 14.15
N ASN A 26 9.54 -18.14 13.33
CA ASN A 26 10.20 -18.19 12.02
C ASN A 26 9.22 -18.76 11.00
N GLN A 27 9.10 -18.11 9.85
CA GLN A 27 8.29 -18.56 8.73
C GLN A 27 9.19 -18.77 7.52
N SER A 28 9.33 -20.03 7.09
CA SER A 28 10.05 -20.37 5.86
C SER A 28 9.18 -20.14 4.64
N TYR A 29 9.80 -19.66 3.57
CA TYR A 29 9.21 -19.52 2.24
C TYR A 29 10.29 -19.60 1.17
N GLN A 30 9.91 -19.62 -0.11
CA GLN A 30 10.83 -19.47 -1.23
C GLN A 30 10.34 -18.34 -2.12
N ILE A 31 10.91 -17.15 -1.93
CA ILE A 31 10.57 -15.94 -2.67
C ILE A 31 11.79 -15.44 -3.43
N LYS A 32 11.63 -15.20 -4.73
CA LYS A 32 12.75 -14.76 -5.59
C LYS A 32 13.17 -13.32 -5.30
N ASN A 33 12.18 -12.43 -5.20
CA ASN A 33 12.38 -11.00 -5.00
C ASN A 33 11.52 -10.50 -3.82
N PRO A 34 11.90 -10.82 -2.56
CA PRO A 34 11.10 -10.47 -1.41
C PRO A 34 11.01 -8.96 -1.24
N MET A 35 9.78 -8.47 -1.17
CA MET A 35 9.44 -7.12 -0.79
C MET A 35 8.59 -7.19 0.49
N ILE A 36 8.81 -6.25 1.40
CA ILE A 36 8.13 -6.22 2.69
C ILE A 36 7.51 -4.84 2.93
N ASP A 37 6.28 -4.85 3.45
CA ASP A 37 5.67 -3.69 4.09
C ASP A 37 5.28 -4.04 5.53
N VAL A 38 5.37 -3.07 6.43
CA VAL A 38 5.24 -3.30 7.87
C VAL A 38 4.40 -2.20 8.50
N SER A 39 3.35 -2.60 9.19
CA SER A 39 2.61 -1.78 10.16
C SER A 39 2.99 -2.18 11.59
N ASP A 40 2.45 -1.49 12.60
CA ASP A 40 2.77 -1.79 13.99
C ASP A 40 2.42 -3.24 14.41
N LYS A 41 1.39 -3.84 13.84
CA LYS A 41 0.87 -5.18 14.24
C LYS A 41 0.91 -6.23 13.16
N SER A 42 1.16 -5.85 11.92
CA SER A 42 1.17 -6.77 10.79
C SER A 42 2.36 -6.49 9.86
N ALA A 43 2.80 -7.53 9.17
CA ALA A 43 3.75 -7.41 8.07
C ALA A 43 3.23 -8.19 6.86
N ALA A 44 3.46 -7.67 5.67
CA ALA A 44 3.23 -8.38 4.42
C ALA A 44 4.55 -8.64 3.73
N VAL A 45 4.82 -9.89 3.38
CA VAL A 45 5.96 -10.29 2.53
C VAL A 45 5.41 -10.75 1.20
N ALA A 46 5.83 -10.11 0.12
CA ALA A 46 5.38 -10.43 -1.22
C ALA A 46 6.55 -10.77 -2.14
N ASP A 47 6.29 -11.63 -3.12
CA ASP A 47 7.23 -11.89 -4.22
C ASP A 47 7.02 -10.83 -5.31
N LYS A 48 7.93 -9.87 -5.41
CA LYS A 48 7.89 -8.88 -6.50
C LYS A 48 8.00 -9.57 -7.84
N GLU A 49 7.09 -9.25 -8.78
CA GLU A 49 6.92 -9.92 -10.07
C GLU A 49 6.44 -11.39 -9.96
N GLY A 50 6.16 -11.87 -8.74
CA GLY A 50 5.47 -13.12 -8.45
C GLY A 50 4.02 -12.89 -8.07
N ASN A 51 3.39 -13.90 -7.44
CA ASN A 51 1.95 -13.89 -7.15
C ASN A 51 1.61 -14.15 -5.68
N ASP A 52 2.58 -14.31 -4.80
CA ASP A 52 2.35 -14.72 -3.42
C ASP A 52 2.57 -13.56 -2.44
N ILE A 53 1.65 -13.43 -1.49
CA ILE A 53 1.75 -12.51 -0.35
C ILE A 53 1.49 -13.30 0.92
N LEU A 54 2.43 -13.23 1.86
CA LEU A 54 2.30 -13.76 3.21
C LEU A 54 1.94 -12.62 4.16
N ILE A 55 0.92 -12.81 4.97
CA ILE A 55 0.49 -11.85 6.00
C ILE A 55 0.88 -12.40 7.36
N LEU A 56 1.67 -11.65 8.09
CA LEU A 56 2.28 -12.04 9.37
C LEU A 56 1.80 -11.11 10.48
N GLN A 57 1.54 -11.69 11.64
CA GLN A 57 1.15 -10.97 12.86
C GLN A 57 1.95 -11.49 14.07
N GLU A 58 1.54 -11.13 15.29
CA GLU A 58 2.25 -11.48 16.53
C GLU A 58 2.55 -12.97 16.66
N ASP A 59 1.63 -13.84 16.26
CA ASP A 59 1.73 -15.31 16.36
C ASP A 59 2.33 -15.97 15.11
N GLY A 60 2.87 -15.19 14.16
CA GLY A 60 3.46 -15.68 12.90
C GLY A 60 2.51 -15.55 11.71
N LEU A 61 2.46 -16.56 10.85
CA LEU A 61 1.65 -16.55 9.62
C LEU A 61 0.17 -16.47 9.94
N LYS A 62 -0.48 -15.41 9.48
CA LYS A 62 -1.91 -15.16 9.64
C LYS A 62 -2.73 -15.51 8.42
N GLY A 63 -2.14 -15.35 7.25
CA GLY A 63 -2.81 -15.63 5.99
C GLY A 63 -1.88 -15.59 4.80
N GLU A 64 -2.38 -16.13 3.70
CA GLU A 64 -1.71 -16.15 2.40
C GLU A 64 -2.66 -15.67 1.31
N VAL A 65 -2.15 -14.86 0.40
CA VAL A 65 -2.88 -14.41 -0.78
C VAL A 65 -2.13 -14.85 -2.01
N HIS A 66 -2.82 -15.52 -2.93
CA HIS A 66 -2.30 -15.82 -4.24
C HIS A 66 -2.99 -14.92 -5.28
N THR A 67 -2.23 -13.99 -5.86
CA THR A 67 -2.77 -13.01 -6.80
C THR A 67 -2.88 -13.57 -8.22
N THR A 68 -3.82 -13.04 -9.00
CA THR A 68 -4.04 -13.47 -10.40
C THR A 68 -3.11 -12.80 -11.41
N MET A 69 -2.32 -11.83 -10.96
CA MET A 69 -1.36 -11.07 -11.77
C MET A 69 -0.11 -10.79 -10.94
N PRO A 70 1.05 -10.60 -11.58
CA PRO A 70 2.30 -10.26 -10.89
C PRO A 70 2.17 -9.02 -9.98
N ILE A 71 2.82 -9.10 -8.82
CA ILE A 71 2.81 -8.08 -7.79
C ILE A 71 3.91 -7.05 -8.06
N GLU A 72 3.55 -5.77 -8.11
CA GLU A 72 4.50 -4.66 -8.25
C GLU A 72 4.77 -3.97 -6.90
N LYS A 73 3.75 -3.83 -6.06
CA LYS A 73 3.81 -3.15 -4.77
C LYS A 73 2.79 -3.74 -3.80
N VAL A 74 3.08 -3.67 -2.50
CA VAL A 74 2.12 -4.01 -1.43
C VAL A 74 2.17 -2.99 -0.31
N SER A 75 1.05 -2.87 0.41
CA SER A 75 0.98 -2.19 1.69
C SER A 75 0.04 -2.93 2.63
N VAL A 76 0.33 -2.93 3.93
CA VAL A 76 -0.41 -3.67 4.96
C VAL A 76 -0.91 -2.77 6.07
N SER A 77 -2.16 -2.98 6.50
CA SER A 77 -2.74 -2.36 7.71
C SER A 77 -2.41 -3.16 8.97
N GLU A 78 -2.68 -2.60 10.15
CA GLU A 78 -2.53 -3.30 11.43
C GLU A 78 -3.45 -4.53 11.56
N GLN A 79 -4.58 -4.55 10.86
CA GLN A 79 -5.52 -5.68 10.86
C GLN A 79 -5.11 -6.80 9.89
N GLY A 80 -4.04 -6.60 9.12
CA GLY A 80 -3.61 -7.55 8.09
C GLY A 80 -4.36 -7.41 6.76
N ILE A 81 -5.13 -6.32 6.54
CA ILE A 81 -5.63 -6.00 5.20
C ILE A 81 -4.42 -5.62 4.35
N VAL A 82 -4.32 -6.19 3.16
CA VAL A 82 -3.24 -5.91 2.22
C VAL A 82 -3.79 -5.25 0.98
N SER A 83 -3.24 -4.12 0.59
CA SER A 83 -3.42 -3.57 -0.75
C SER A 83 -2.23 -3.91 -1.63
N ALA A 84 -2.48 -4.24 -2.89
CA ALA A 84 -1.46 -4.58 -3.86
C ALA A 84 -1.68 -3.84 -5.19
N ILE A 85 -0.60 -3.38 -5.79
CA ILE A 85 -0.56 -3.01 -7.20
C ILE A 85 -0.17 -4.26 -7.96
N LEU A 86 -1.05 -4.72 -8.83
CA LEU A 86 -0.85 -5.85 -9.72
C LEU A 86 -0.71 -5.38 -11.15
N LYS A 87 0.26 -5.94 -11.87
CA LYS A 87 0.57 -5.54 -13.23
C LYS A 87 0.98 -6.72 -14.09
N ASN A 88 0.44 -6.77 -15.30
CA ASN A 88 0.98 -7.56 -16.41
C ASN A 88 1.21 -6.65 -17.64
N ASP A 89 1.52 -7.21 -18.79
CA ASP A 89 1.83 -6.47 -20.01
C ASP A 89 0.66 -5.62 -20.54
N THR A 90 -0.57 -5.98 -20.22
CA THR A 90 -1.79 -5.40 -20.81
C THR A 90 -2.68 -4.67 -19.82
N SER A 91 -2.55 -4.94 -18.54
CA SER A 91 -3.46 -4.40 -17.53
C SER A 91 -2.80 -4.18 -16.16
N MET A 92 -3.39 -3.29 -15.40
CA MET A 92 -2.99 -2.95 -14.04
C MET A 92 -4.22 -2.85 -13.17
N LYS A 93 -4.05 -3.21 -11.89
CA LYS A 93 -5.10 -3.14 -10.88
C LYS A 93 -4.51 -2.72 -9.55
N VAL A 94 -5.33 -2.06 -8.74
CA VAL A 94 -5.09 -1.91 -7.30
C VAL A 94 -6.16 -2.74 -6.60
N ILE A 95 -5.74 -3.71 -5.80
CA ILE A 95 -6.66 -4.66 -5.14
C ILE A 95 -6.37 -4.68 -3.65
N CYS A 96 -7.43 -4.75 -2.82
CA CYS A 96 -7.32 -5.00 -1.40
C CYS A 96 -7.83 -6.40 -1.08
N TYR A 97 -7.10 -7.10 -0.20
CA TYR A 97 -7.41 -8.45 0.29
C TYR A 97 -7.52 -8.45 1.81
N ASP A 98 -8.42 -9.29 2.33
CA ASP A 98 -8.39 -9.67 3.75
C ASP A 98 -7.34 -10.75 4.04
N THR A 99 -7.20 -11.14 5.30
CA THR A 99 -6.27 -12.20 5.74
C THR A 99 -6.62 -13.59 5.22
N ALA A 100 -7.82 -13.83 4.73
CA ALA A 100 -8.24 -15.09 4.13
C ALA A 100 -8.03 -15.10 2.60
N GLY A 101 -7.51 -14.02 2.02
CA GLY A 101 -7.30 -13.87 0.58
C GLY A 101 -8.55 -13.45 -0.21
N ASN A 102 -9.64 -13.09 0.48
CA ASN A 102 -10.82 -12.57 -0.20
C ASN A 102 -10.58 -11.16 -0.71
N VAL A 103 -11.04 -10.87 -1.91
CA VAL A 103 -11.00 -9.52 -2.49
C VAL A 103 -12.03 -8.64 -1.79
N LEU A 104 -11.57 -7.58 -1.15
CA LEU A 104 -12.41 -6.54 -0.54
C LEU A 104 -12.77 -5.45 -1.55
N VAL A 105 -11.79 -5.04 -2.34
CA VAL A 105 -11.92 -3.97 -3.34
C VAL A 105 -11.00 -4.25 -4.52
N GLU A 106 -11.49 -3.98 -5.73
CA GLU A 106 -10.70 -4.00 -6.97
C GLU A 106 -10.91 -2.72 -7.77
N HIS A 107 -9.83 -1.98 -8.02
CA HIS A 107 -9.81 -0.85 -8.93
C HIS A 107 -9.01 -1.18 -10.18
N LYS A 108 -9.68 -1.33 -11.33
CA LYS A 108 -9.04 -1.43 -12.64
C LYS A 108 -8.53 -0.06 -13.04
N THR A 109 -7.28 0.01 -13.45
CA THR A 109 -6.65 1.25 -13.87
C THR A 109 -6.35 1.20 -15.37
N SER A 110 -6.31 2.36 -16.01
CA SER A 110 -5.88 2.49 -17.40
C SER A 110 -5.06 3.76 -17.58
N LEU A 111 -4.11 3.73 -18.51
CA LEU A 111 -3.23 4.87 -18.79
C LEU A 111 -4.02 6.12 -19.22
N ALA A 112 -5.09 5.93 -19.97
CA ALA A 112 -5.95 7.02 -20.46
C ALA A 112 -6.97 7.50 -19.42
N GLY A 113 -7.28 6.68 -18.42
CA GLY A 113 -8.25 6.99 -17.38
C GLY A 113 -7.61 7.48 -16.08
N THR A 114 -7.46 6.58 -15.12
CA THR A 114 -6.92 6.90 -13.77
C THR A 114 -5.43 7.20 -13.81
N GLY A 115 -4.68 6.53 -14.68
CA GLY A 115 -3.23 6.58 -14.79
C GLY A 115 -2.57 5.27 -14.37
N TYR A 116 -1.25 5.26 -14.40
CA TYR A 116 -0.40 4.16 -13.95
C TYR A 116 -0.22 4.26 -12.43
N PRO A 117 -0.67 3.29 -11.61
CA PRO A 117 -0.43 3.30 -10.19
C PRO A 117 1.05 3.01 -9.91
N VAL A 118 1.70 3.89 -9.16
CA VAL A 118 3.14 3.76 -8.82
C VAL A 118 3.37 3.45 -7.35
N ASP A 119 2.45 3.84 -6.49
CA ASP A 119 2.53 3.57 -5.07
C ASP A 119 1.17 3.44 -4.41
N VAL A 120 1.10 2.65 -3.36
CA VAL A 120 -0.10 2.41 -2.56
C VAL A 120 0.26 2.34 -1.08
N ALA A 121 -0.56 2.97 -0.24
CA ALA A 121 -0.44 2.91 1.22
C ALA A 121 -1.82 2.73 1.86
N LEU A 122 -1.86 1.98 2.96
CA LEU A 122 -3.05 1.80 3.80
C LEU A 122 -2.90 2.54 5.12
N SER A 123 -4.00 3.14 5.58
CA SER A 123 -4.08 3.62 6.96
C SER A 123 -3.98 2.47 7.95
N ALA A 124 -3.57 2.75 9.19
CA ALA A 124 -3.39 1.75 10.22
C ALA A 124 -4.62 0.85 10.42
N ASN A 125 -5.83 1.40 10.38
CA ASN A 125 -7.08 0.65 10.50
C ASN A 125 -7.55 -0.01 9.19
N GLY A 126 -6.83 0.14 8.08
CA GLY A 126 -7.16 -0.43 6.78
C GLY A 126 -8.38 0.16 6.06
N GLU A 127 -9.00 1.22 6.62
CA GLU A 127 -10.20 1.82 6.01
C GLU A 127 -9.88 2.81 4.89
N VAL A 128 -8.71 3.45 4.92
CA VAL A 128 -8.32 4.44 3.92
C VAL A 128 -7.10 3.95 3.14
N MET A 129 -7.22 3.97 1.83
CA MET A 129 -6.14 3.68 0.90
C MET A 129 -5.73 4.95 0.16
N GLN A 130 -4.45 5.25 0.19
CA GLN A 130 -3.80 6.27 -0.64
C GLN A 130 -3.18 5.59 -1.86
N VAL A 131 -3.42 6.14 -3.05
CA VAL A 131 -2.78 5.66 -4.28
C VAL A 131 -2.19 6.82 -5.06
N VAL A 132 -0.95 6.68 -5.46
CA VAL A 132 -0.25 7.60 -6.36
C VAL A 132 -0.34 7.04 -7.77
N TYR A 133 -0.79 7.88 -8.71
CA TYR A 133 -0.83 7.56 -10.14
C TYR A 133 0.01 8.53 -10.95
N LEU A 134 0.62 8.02 -12.02
CA LEU A 134 1.21 8.82 -13.08
C LEU A 134 0.38 8.71 -14.36
N TYR A 135 0.16 9.82 -15.04
CA TYR A 135 -0.49 9.82 -16.35
C TYR A 135 0.06 10.94 -17.23
N THR A 136 -0.22 10.87 -18.51
CA THR A 136 0.18 11.90 -19.47
C THR A 136 -1.00 12.75 -19.84
N GLN A 137 -0.87 14.07 -19.72
CA GLN A 137 -1.87 15.04 -20.15
C GLN A 137 -1.20 16.08 -21.06
N ASN A 138 -1.67 16.18 -22.30
CA ASN A 138 -1.10 17.12 -23.31
C ASN A 138 0.43 16.97 -23.47
N GLY A 139 0.93 15.75 -23.46
CA GLY A 139 2.36 15.45 -23.59
C GLY A 139 3.20 15.68 -22.31
N GLN A 140 2.58 16.11 -21.22
CA GLN A 140 3.26 16.30 -19.94
C GLN A 140 2.90 15.22 -18.95
N MET A 141 3.87 14.81 -18.12
CA MET A 141 3.63 13.94 -16.99
C MET A 141 2.90 14.68 -15.88
N VAL A 142 1.86 14.05 -15.34
CA VAL A 142 1.06 14.57 -14.24
C VAL A 142 0.91 13.46 -13.20
N SER A 143 1.08 13.78 -11.94
CA SER A 143 0.75 12.87 -10.86
C SER A 143 -0.65 13.12 -10.33
N ARG A 144 -1.33 12.05 -9.96
CA ARG A 144 -2.59 12.07 -9.22
C ARG A 144 -2.39 11.38 -7.89
N LEU A 145 -2.86 11.99 -6.84
CA LEU A 145 -2.99 11.37 -5.54
C LEU A 145 -4.47 11.21 -5.24
N TYR A 146 -4.93 9.97 -5.05
CA TYR A 146 -6.30 9.68 -4.71
C TYR A 146 -6.40 8.93 -3.39
N TYR A 147 -7.46 9.23 -2.65
CA TYR A 147 -7.84 8.54 -1.42
C TYR A 147 -9.16 7.84 -1.62
N TYR A 148 -9.17 6.59 -1.21
CA TYR A 148 -10.34 5.72 -1.21
C TYR A 148 -10.66 5.34 0.22
N ASN A 149 -11.94 5.40 0.62
CA ASN A 149 -12.39 5.01 1.95
C ASN A 149 -13.36 3.84 1.85
N PHE A 150 -13.02 2.72 2.45
CA PHE A 150 -13.82 1.48 2.42
C PHE A 150 -14.82 1.41 3.57
N GLY A 151 -14.78 2.39 4.48
CA GLY A 151 -15.73 2.56 5.56
C GLY A 151 -16.93 3.41 5.14
N LYS A 152 -17.55 4.03 6.15
CA LYS A 152 -18.80 4.80 5.98
C LYS A 152 -18.68 5.98 5.02
N ALA A 153 -17.57 6.70 5.06
CA ALA A 153 -17.39 7.93 4.27
C ALA A 153 -17.31 7.68 2.75
N GLY A 154 -16.84 6.50 2.33
CA GLY A 154 -16.74 6.14 0.91
C GLY A 154 -17.85 5.26 0.39
N LYS A 155 -18.81 4.84 1.25
CA LYS A 155 -19.86 3.87 0.90
C LYS A 155 -20.71 4.31 -0.29
N ASP A 156 -21.05 5.59 -0.34
CA ASP A 156 -21.92 6.17 -1.38
C ASP A 156 -21.13 6.92 -2.47
N GLU A 157 -19.79 6.89 -2.41
CA GLU A 157 -18.92 7.52 -3.38
C GLU A 157 -18.57 6.56 -4.54
N ALA A 158 -18.47 7.10 -5.75
CA ALA A 158 -18.06 6.32 -6.91
C ALA A 158 -16.65 5.74 -6.68
N ASP A 159 -16.53 4.43 -6.84
CA ASP A 159 -15.29 3.68 -6.59
C ASP A 159 -14.69 3.89 -5.20
N HIS A 160 -15.49 4.28 -4.19
CA HIS A 160 -15.06 4.64 -2.83
C HIS A 160 -14.08 5.82 -2.76
N LYS A 161 -13.95 6.61 -3.83
CA LYS A 161 -13.03 7.73 -3.88
C LYS A 161 -13.56 8.95 -3.12
N VAL A 162 -12.94 9.28 -1.98
CA VAL A 162 -13.39 10.37 -1.09
C VAL A 162 -12.67 11.68 -1.32
N SER A 163 -11.43 11.63 -1.79
CA SER A 163 -10.65 12.86 -2.06
C SER A 163 -9.49 12.60 -3.02
N GLY A 164 -8.80 13.68 -3.38
CA GLY A 164 -7.59 13.58 -4.19
C GLY A 164 -7.17 14.90 -4.80
N LYS A 165 -6.00 14.89 -5.43
CA LYS A 165 -5.42 16.06 -6.07
C LYS A 165 -4.55 15.67 -7.27
N ASN A 166 -4.60 16.51 -8.31
CA ASN A 166 -3.69 16.44 -9.45
C ASN A 166 -2.50 17.37 -9.23
N TYR A 167 -1.31 16.87 -9.47
CA TYR A 167 -0.05 17.60 -9.40
C TYR A 167 0.51 17.76 -10.81
N LYS A 168 0.39 18.98 -11.34
CA LYS A 168 1.00 19.35 -12.62
C LYS A 168 2.47 19.72 -12.37
N ASN A 169 3.37 19.26 -13.23
CA ASN A 169 4.81 19.51 -13.13
C ASN A 169 5.47 19.01 -11.83
N THR A 170 4.88 18.03 -11.17
CA THR A 170 5.42 17.34 -10.00
C THR A 170 5.25 15.84 -10.22
N ILE A 171 6.29 15.08 -10.06
CA ILE A 171 6.25 13.63 -10.12
C ILE A 171 6.23 13.09 -8.69
N LEU A 172 5.04 12.67 -8.23
CA LEU A 172 4.94 11.96 -6.96
C LEU A 172 5.50 10.55 -7.11
N ALA A 173 6.42 10.17 -6.23
CA ALA A 173 7.07 8.88 -6.25
C ALA A 173 6.52 7.90 -5.21
N SER A 174 6.08 8.42 -4.06
CA SER A 174 5.58 7.59 -2.97
C SER A 174 4.63 8.33 -2.04
N GLY A 175 3.94 7.56 -1.21
CA GLY A 175 3.11 8.07 -0.13
C GLY A 175 3.01 7.06 1.01
N PHE A 176 2.74 7.55 2.22
CA PHE A 176 2.57 6.72 3.41
C PHE A 176 1.70 7.41 4.45
N PHE A 177 1.17 6.66 5.38
CA PHE A 177 0.50 7.18 6.56
C PHE A 177 1.49 7.31 7.72
N MET A 178 1.53 8.49 8.34
CA MET A 178 2.30 8.73 9.56
C MET A 178 1.54 8.24 10.80
N ASP A 179 0.23 8.43 10.78
CA ASP A 179 -0.70 8.03 11.82
C ASP A 179 -2.12 7.84 11.22
N ALA A 180 -3.14 7.69 12.08
CA ALA A 180 -4.51 7.45 11.64
C ALA A 180 -5.15 8.64 10.88
N ASP A 181 -4.62 9.86 11.07
CA ASP A 181 -5.20 11.11 10.56
C ASP A 181 -4.30 11.84 9.58
N THR A 182 -3.04 11.41 9.44
CA THR A 182 -2.01 12.12 8.68
C THR A 182 -1.34 11.21 7.67
N SER A 183 -1.35 11.60 6.42
CA SER A 183 -0.59 10.95 5.37
C SER A 183 0.29 11.92 4.60
N VAL A 184 1.31 11.41 3.95
CA VAL A 184 2.32 12.16 3.22
C VAL A 184 2.41 11.64 1.80
N ALA A 185 2.60 12.55 0.85
CA ALA A 185 3.02 12.23 -0.50
C ALA A 185 4.32 12.94 -0.81
N ILE A 186 5.28 12.20 -1.36
CA ILE A 186 6.62 12.70 -1.70
C ILE A 186 6.77 12.76 -3.22
N GLY A 187 7.18 13.92 -3.71
CA GLY A 187 7.47 14.17 -5.11
C GLY A 187 8.89 14.63 -5.34
N ASP A 188 9.22 14.89 -6.58
CA ASP A 188 10.53 15.36 -7.02
C ASP A 188 10.82 16.81 -6.59
N ASP A 189 9.79 17.63 -6.37
CA ASP A 189 9.91 19.06 -6.01
C ASP A 189 9.19 19.42 -4.71
N CYS A 190 8.51 18.47 -4.07
CA CYS A 190 7.73 18.76 -2.88
C CYS A 190 7.40 17.54 -2.02
N MET A 191 7.07 17.83 -0.78
CA MET A 191 6.37 16.97 0.15
C MET A 191 5.01 17.57 0.48
N ALA A 192 3.94 16.79 0.33
CA ALA A 192 2.57 17.23 0.64
C ALA A 192 2.01 16.41 1.82
N ILE A 193 1.49 17.09 2.82
CA ILE A 193 0.87 16.51 4.01
C ILE A 193 -0.64 16.62 3.85
N TYR A 194 -1.32 15.53 4.13
CA TYR A 194 -2.77 15.41 4.10
C TYR A 194 -3.27 15.07 5.49
N SER A 195 -4.32 15.74 5.93
CA SER A 195 -4.94 15.53 7.24
C SER A 195 -6.41 15.17 7.08
N GLY A 196 -6.88 14.27 7.94
CA GLY A 196 -8.25 13.79 7.99
C GLY A 196 -8.36 12.28 7.94
N LYS A 197 -9.00 11.70 8.94
CA LYS A 197 -9.12 10.25 9.14
C LYS A 197 -9.94 9.56 8.06
N GLU A 198 -11.06 10.15 7.66
CA GLU A 198 -12.00 9.52 6.72
C GLU A 198 -11.88 10.11 5.31
N VAL A 199 -11.62 11.42 5.22
CA VAL A 199 -11.54 12.19 3.98
C VAL A 199 -10.28 13.06 4.02
N PRO A 200 -9.08 12.50 3.72
CA PRO A 200 -7.84 13.25 3.77
C PRO A 200 -7.86 14.45 2.81
N LYS A 201 -7.46 15.62 3.31
CA LYS A 201 -7.32 16.85 2.53
C LYS A 201 -5.92 17.43 2.72
N GLN A 202 -5.37 17.99 1.65
CA GLN A 202 -4.04 18.60 1.73
C GLN A 202 -4.05 19.75 2.75
N SER A 203 -3.23 19.63 3.80
CA SER A 203 -3.05 20.63 4.84
C SER A 203 -1.82 21.48 4.58
N VAL A 204 -0.72 20.86 4.12
CA VAL A 204 0.57 21.55 3.87
C VAL A 204 1.19 21.07 2.57
N LYS A 205 1.89 21.94 1.85
CA LYS A 205 2.84 21.58 0.78
C LYS A 205 4.16 22.30 1.06
N ILE A 206 5.21 21.51 1.21
CA ILE A 206 6.58 21.97 1.42
C ILE A 206 7.32 21.80 0.09
N LYS A 207 7.90 22.88 -0.44
CA LYS A 207 8.80 22.80 -1.59
C LYS A 207 10.17 22.32 -1.12
N MET A 208 10.77 21.44 -1.90
CA MET A 208 12.13 20.95 -1.68
C MET A 208 13.07 21.52 -2.73
#